data_70f712253f2b2df22c5531db70c90afd
#
_entry.id   70f712253f2b2df22c5531db70c90afd
#
_cell.length_a   1.000
_cell.length_b   1.000
_cell.length_c   1.000
_cell.angle_alpha   90.00
_cell.angle_beta   90.00
_cell.angle_gamma   90.00
#
_symmetry.space_group_name_H-M   'P 1'
#
loop_
_entity.id
_entity.type
_entity.pdbx_description
1 polymer ?
#
loop_
_entity_poly.entity_id
_entity_poly.type
_entity_poly.pdbx_seq_one_letter_code
_entity_poly.pdbx_strand_id
1 'polypeptide(L)'
;MMAAAVVRPLGADDGLQSKWIDGRAMDKVAAEFIKPNDRLTSFERLQLYNQMYWFRLFDAIRDDCPGLLAALGEAAFGRLSQAYLAKCPSRSFTLRNLCSRLEAFIRANPRLTAPRTALAIEISRFEWAQTVAFDGESRQVVAAASLAGTPPSRIRFGLQPYVTLLDLRYPVDTYVMSVKRRDAMRSEASNTPDSQVVHRHAVRRPPIPKASRTFVVVHRLENRLFYKRLDPEAFRILEALSRGVTLSRAISAGGPKVRPAQVKKWFATWMALGWLCDRGNKRRR
;
A
#
# COMPACT_ATOMS: atom_id res chain seq x y z
N MET A 1 2.51 31.93 3.10
CA MET A 1 3.04 32.06 1.72
C MET A 1 4.10 31.00 1.43
N MET A 2 5.17 30.86 2.18
CA MET A 2 6.26 29.87 1.97
C MET A 2 5.75 28.41 1.78
N ALA A 3 4.92 27.91 2.70
CA ALA A 3 4.37 26.54 2.59
C ALA A 3 3.59 26.33 1.29
N ALA A 4 2.80 27.31 0.84
CA ALA A 4 2.07 27.22 -0.40
C ALA A 4 3.01 27.23 -1.63
N ALA A 5 4.14 27.91 -1.56
CA ALA A 5 5.15 27.93 -2.63
C ALA A 5 5.91 26.60 -2.70
N VAL A 6 6.28 26.03 -1.56
CA VAL A 6 7.00 24.74 -1.48
C VAL A 6 6.16 23.58 -2.04
N VAL A 7 4.85 23.57 -1.85
CA VAL A 7 3.98 22.48 -2.32
C VAL A 7 3.49 22.66 -3.76
N ARG A 8 3.87 23.75 -4.46
CA ARG A 8 3.49 23.90 -5.88
C ARG A 8 4.06 22.76 -6.72
N PRO A 9 3.28 22.23 -7.66
CA PRO A 9 3.77 21.19 -8.57
C PRO A 9 5.04 21.64 -9.29
N LEU A 10 5.95 20.71 -9.52
CA LEU A 10 7.15 20.94 -10.31
C LEU A 10 6.78 21.37 -11.75
N GLY A 11 7.60 22.19 -12.36
CA GLY A 11 7.56 22.52 -13.77
C GLY A 11 8.00 21.33 -14.64
N ALA A 12 8.02 21.53 -15.97
CA ALA A 12 8.38 20.48 -16.92
C ALA A 12 9.86 20.03 -16.83
N ASP A 13 10.69 20.88 -16.26
CA ASP A 13 12.14 20.69 -16.03
C ASP A 13 12.45 20.21 -14.61
N ASP A 14 11.44 19.71 -13.88
CA ASP A 14 11.53 19.37 -12.45
C ASP A 14 11.95 20.55 -11.56
N GLY A 15 11.87 21.76 -12.07
CA GLY A 15 12.14 23.00 -11.34
C GLY A 15 10.89 23.64 -10.74
N LEU A 16 11.10 24.68 -9.91
CA LEU A 16 10.02 25.52 -9.42
C LEU A 16 9.44 26.37 -10.57
N GLN A 17 8.12 26.42 -10.68
CA GLN A 17 7.44 27.25 -11.66
C GLN A 17 7.86 28.72 -11.53
N SER A 18 8.13 29.37 -12.67
CA SER A 18 8.62 30.78 -12.72
C SER A 18 7.55 31.82 -12.33
N LYS A 19 6.27 31.44 -12.30
CA LYS A 19 5.15 32.33 -11.98
C LYS A 19 4.39 31.84 -10.75
N TRP A 20 3.99 32.76 -9.89
CA TRP A 20 3.05 32.54 -8.81
C TRP A 20 1.60 32.41 -9.32
N ILE A 21 0.67 32.03 -8.46
CA ILE A 21 -0.76 31.81 -8.80
C ILE A 21 -1.42 33.06 -9.38
N ASP A 22 -1.03 34.26 -8.92
CA ASP A 22 -1.55 35.55 -9.36
C ASP A 22 -0.82 36.14 -10.58
N GLY A 23 0.11 35.36 -11.17
CA GLY A 23 0.89 35.78 -12.34
C GLY A 23 2.18 36.54 -12.04
N ARG A 24 2.46 36.93 -10.77
CA ARG A 24 3.72 37.55 -10.37
C ARG A 24 4.89 36.63 -10.63
N ALA A 25 6.05 37.21 -10.93
CA ALA A 25 7.29 36.43 -11.06
C ALA A 25 7.66 35.79 -9.71
N MET A 26 8.05 34.50 -9.72
CA MET A 26 8.30 33.72 -8.52
C MET A 26 9.54 34.21 -7.75
N ASP A 27 10.51 34.82 -8.41
CA ASP A 27 11.69 35.43 -7.79
C ASP A 27 11.29 36.59 -6.84
N LYS A 28 10.35 37.46 -7.28
CA LYS A 28 9.82 38.54 -6.44
C LYS A 28 9.03 38.00 -5.26
N VAL A 29 8.22 36.97 -5.49
CA VAL A 29 7.44 36.31 -4.43
C VAL A 29 8.37 35.62 -3.43
N ALA A 30 9.43 34.95 -3.89
CA ALA A 30 10.41 34.31 -3.03
C ALA A 30 11.16 35.32 -2.13
N ALA A 31 11.49 36.48 -2.67
CA ALA A 31 12.19 37.54 -1.93
C ALA A 31 11.35 38.12 -0.78
N GLU A 32 10.02 37.98 -0.79
CA GLU A 32 9.16 38.44 0.30
C GLU A 32 9.35 37.67 1.61
N PHE A 33 9.81 36.39 1.54
CA PHE A 33 9.90 35.52 2.72
C PHE A 33 11.19 34.67 2.82
N ILE A 34 12.05 34.66 1.81
CA ILE A 34 13.35 34.00 1.85
C ILE A 34 14.45 35.05 1.58
N LYS A 35 15.38 35.20 2.51
CA LYS A 35 16.58 36.00 2.28
C LYS A 35 17.57 35.24 1.41
N PRO A 36 18.24 35.88 0.43
CA PRO A 36 19.34 35.26 -0.29
C PRO A 36 20.53 35.01 0.66
N ASN A 37 21.48 34.21 0.23
CA ASN A 37 22.78 34.06 0.88
C ASN A 37 23.91 34.26 -0.16
N ASP A 38 25.15 34.06 0.26
CA ASP A 38 26.34 34.27 -0.59
C ASP A 38 26.40 33.37 -1.82
N ARG A 39 25.60 32.30 -1.87
CA ARG A 39 25.64 31.29 -2.93
C ARG A 39 24.38 31.22 -3.75
N LEU A 40 23.22 31.56 -3.16
CA LEU A 40 21.91 31.33 -3.73
C LEU A 40 20.99 32.53 -3.57
N THR A 41 20.28 32.87 -4.62
CA THR A 41 19.19 33.85 -4.60
C THR A 41 17.99 33.31 -3.82
N SER A 42 17.05 34.19 -3.50
CA SER A 42 15.79 33.81 -2.85
C SER A 42 15.00 32.77 -3.65
N PHE A 43 14.99 32.89 -4.98
CA PHE A 43 14.33 31.95 -5.88
C PHE A 43 15.00 30.59 -5.85
N GLU A 44 16.31 30.50 -5.98
CA GLU A 44 17.06 29.24 -5.97
C GLU A 44 16.91 28.51 -4.62
N ARG A 45 16.90 29.23 -3.52
CA ARG A 45 16.62 28.64 -2.20
C ARG A 45 15.20 28.09 -2.10
N LEU A 46 14.20 28.81 -2.61
CA LEU A 46 12.82 28.33 -2.65
C LEU A 46 12.70 27.10 -3.55
N GLN A 47 13.37 27.10 -4.71
CA GLN A 47 13.42 25.96 -5.63
C GLN A 47 13.97 24.69 -4.95
N LEU A 48 15.06 24.81 -4.19
CA LEU A 48 15.59 23.68 -3.43
C LEU A 48 14.55 23.10 -2.46
N TYR A 49 13.85 23.94 -1.69
CA TYR A 49 12.80 23.46 -0.77
C TYR A 49 11.62 22.80 -1.50
N ASN A 50 11.22 23.35 -2.64
CA ASN A 50 10.17 22.78 -3.48
C ASN A 50 10.61 21.43 -4.05
N GLN A 51 11.82 21.32 -4.62
CA GLN A 51 12.37 20.06 -5.13
C GLN A 51 12.52 19.01 -4.04
N MET A 52 13.07 19.38 -2.85
CA MET A 52 13.20 18.48 -1.72
C MET A 52 11.85 17.92 -1.27
N TYR A 53 10.80 18.75 -1.25
CA TYR A 53 9.45 18.31 -0.92
C TYR A 53 8.92 17.28 -1.92
N TRP A 54 8.99 17.60 -3.22
CA TRP A 54 8.44 16.73 -4.27
C TRP A 54 9.23 15.43 -4.43
N PHE A 55 10.56 15.50 -4.41
CA PHE A 55 11.40 14.31 -4.50
C PHE A 55 11.18 13.36 -3.33
N ARG A 56 11.03 13.91 -2.11
CA ARG A 56 10.66 13.08 -0.95
C ARG A 56 9.31 12.39 -1.11
N LEU A 57 8.32 13.03 -1.73
CA LEU A 57 7.04 12.38 -2.01
C LEU A 57 7.18 11.29 -3.08
N PHE A 58 7.96 11.54 -4.14
CA PHE A 58 8.22 10.55 -5.18
C PHE A 58 8.98 9.35 -4.63
N ASP A 59 10.00 9.58 -3.82
CA ASP A 59 10.76 8.51 -3.15
C ASP A 59 9.86 7.68 -2.24
N ALA A 60 9.02 8.32 -1.43
CA ALA A 60 8.08 7.62 -0.57
C ALA A 60 7.09 6.72 -1.36
N ILE A 61 6.55 7.21 -2.50
CA ILE A 61 5.69 6.37 -3.34
C ILE A 61 6.49 5.22 -3.98
N ARG A 62 7.74 5.47 -4.37
CA ARG A 62 8.64 4.46 -4.94
C ARG A 62 8.94 3.35 -3.93
N ASP A 63 9.23 3.71 -2.69
CA ASP A 63 9.54 2.79 -1.60
C ASP A 63 8.31 1.95 -1.20
N ASP A 64 7.12 2.58 -1.16
CA ASP A 64 5.87 1.92 -0.82
C ASP A 64 5.32 1.04 -1.95
N CYS A 65 5.67 1.34 -3.23
CA CYS A 65 5.09 0.72 -4.41
C CYS A 65 6.11 0.09 -5.37
N PRO A 66 7.09 -0.72 -4.90
CA PRO A 66 8.14 -1.29 -5.75
C PRO A 66 7.59 -2.26 -6.80
N GLY A 67 6.54 -3.01 -6.50
CA GLY A 67 5.89 -3.91 -7.45
C GLY A 67 5.17 -3.14 -8.57
N LEU A 68 4.50 -2.05 -8.22
CA LEU A 68 3.85 -1.18 -9.20
C LEU A 68 4.89 -0.53 -10.13
N LEU A 69 5.99 -0.01 -9.57
CA LEU A 69 7.12 0.50 -10.33
C LEU A 69 7.69 -0.56 -11.28
N ALA A 70 7.93 -1.77 -10.79
CA ALA A 70 8.45 -2.87 -11.61
C ALA A 70 7.49 -3.27 -12.73
N ALA A 71 6.17 -3.24 -12.47
CA ALA A 71 5.15 -3.58 -13.45
C ALA A 71 5.00 -2.53 -14.54
N LEU A 72 5.05 -1.25 -14.21
CA LEU A 72 4.85 -0.14 -15.17
C LEU A 72 6.15 0.30 -15.85
N GLY A 73 7.27 0.21 -15.14
CA GLY A 73 8.55 0.82 -15.52
C GLY A 73 8.64 2.29 -15.11
N GLU A 74 9.88 2.82 -15.07
CA GLU A 74 10.20 4.15 -14.54
C GLU A 74 9.36 5.27 -15.14
N ALA A 75 9.31 5.36 -16.48
CA ALA A 75 8.63 6.47 -17.16
C ALA A 75 7.11 6.50 -16.92
N ALA A 76 6.43 5.32 -16.94
CA ALA A 76 4.98 5.27 -16.71
C ALA A 76 4.66 5.46 -15.22
N PHE A 77 5.48 4.90 -14.33
CA PHE A 77 5.35 5.09 -12.90
C PHE A 77 5.57 6.55 -12.48
N GLY A 78 6.56 7.23 -13.05
CA GLY A 78 6.81 8.67 -12.81
C GLY A 78 5.60 9.53 -13.22
N ARG A 79 5.06 9.32 -14.42
CA ARG A 79 3.84 10.03 -14.88
C ARG A 79 2.63 9.74 -13.96
N LEU A 80 2.45 8.48 -13.56
CA LEU A 80 1.38 8.11 -12.63
C LEU A 80 1.55 8.83 -11.29
N SER A 81 2.74 8.80 -10.70
CA SER A 81 3.04 9.42 -9.40
C SER A 81 2.84 10.93 -9.42
N GLN A 82 3.31 11.60 -10.47
CA GLN A 82 3.12 13.03 -10.65
C GLN A 82 1.63 13.40 -10.76
N ALA A 83 0.88 12.70 -11.62
CA ALA A 83 -0.56 12.93 -11.80
C ALA A 83 -1.35 12.61 -10.51
N TYR A 84 -0.96 11.55 -9.78
CA TYR A 84 -1.55 11.18 -8.52
C TYR A 84 -1.35 12.24 -7.45
N LEU A 85 -0.14 12.70 -7.23
CA LEU A 85 0.19 13.71 -6.21
C LEU A 85 -0.44 15.07 -6.54
N ALA A 86 -0.54 15.44 -7.81
CA ALA A 86 -1.23 16.66 -8.23
C ALA A 86 -2.72 16.64 -7.84
N LYS A 87 -3.39 15.48 -7.96
CA LYS A 87 -4.82 15.32 -7.62
C LYS A 87 -5.06 14.95 -6.16
N CYS A 88 -4.14 14.22 -5.57
CA CYS A 88 -4.21 13.65 -4.23
C CYS A 88 -3.02 14.10 -3.38
N PRO A 89 -2.84 15.41 -3.11
CA PRO A 89 -1.69 15.90 -2.35
C PRO A 89 -1.66 15.32 -0.95
N SER A 90 -0.48 15.24 -0.36
CA SER A 90 -0.31 14.88 1.05
C SER A 90 -1.04 15.91 1.93
N ARG A 91 -1.82 15.42 2.89
CA ARG A 91 -2.55 16.26 3.87
C ARG A 91 -2.09 16.02 5.30
N SER A 92 -1.06 15.21 5.48
CA SER A 92 -0.51 14.85 6.78
C SER A 92 0.98 15.16 6.81
N PHE A 93 1.50 15.45 8.00
CA PHE A 93 2.93 15.55 8.23
C PHE A 93 3.64 14.19 8.13
N THR A 94 2.89 13.07 8.19
CA THR A 94 3.41 11.73 7.93
C THR A 94 3.08 11.30 6.51
N LEU A 95 3.96 10.54 5.88
CA LEU A 95 3.76 9.99 4.54
C LEU A 95 3.04 8.63 4.56
N ARG A 96 2.70 8.12 5.74
CA ARG A 96 2.06 6.83 5.95
C ARG A 96 0.87 6.56 5.03
N ASN A 97 -0.01 7.55 4.88
CA ASN A 97 -1.24 7.40 4.11
C ASN A 97 -1.11 7.91 2.67
N LEU A 98 0.12 8.15 2.19
CA LEU A 98 0.34 8.76 0.89
C LEU A 98 -0.29 7.93 -0.23
N CYS A 99 -0.14 6.61 -0.22
CA CYS A 99 -0.66 5.70 -1.24
C CYS A 99 -2.10 5.24 -1.00
N SER A 100 -2.79 5.71 0.06
CA SER A 100 -4.14 5.23 0.44
C SER A 100 -5.23 5.40 -0.62
N ARG A 101 -5.08 6.35 -1.53
CA ARG A 101 -6.02 6.67 -2.61
C ARG A 101 -5.52 6.23 -3.99
N LEU A 102 -4.36 5.58 -4.07
CA LEU A 102 -3.70 5.26 -5.34
C LEU A 102 -4.53 4.28 -6.18
N GLU A 103 -5.12 3.24 -5.56
CA GLU A 103 -6.03 2.32 -6.24
C GLU A 103 -7.21 3.04 -6.90
N ALA A 104 -7.91 3.86 -6.14
CA ALA A 104 -9.07 4.62 -6.63
C ALA A 104 -8.66 5.59 -7.76
N PHE A 105 -7.49 6.22 -7.63
CA PHE A 105 -6.94 7.09 -8.65
C PHE A 105 -6.62 6.34 -9.95
N ILE A 106 -6.00 5.17 -9.88
CA ILE A 106 -5.71 4.32 -11.06
C ILE A 106 -7.02 3.91 -11.75
N ARG A 107 -8.05 3.52 -10.99
CA ARG A 107 -9.37 3.16 -11.55
C ARG A 107 -10.00 4.33 -12.31
N ALA A 108 -9.88 5.54 -11.79
CA ALA A 108 -10.41 6.75 -12.43
C ALA A 108 -9.56 7.21 -13.64
N ASN A 109 -8.29 6.80 -13.72
CA ASN A 109 -7.34 7.24 -14.74
C ASN A 109 -6.64 6.05 -15.43
N PRO A 110 -7.36 5.11 -16.04
CA PRO A 110 -6.80 3.84 -16.54
C PRO A 110 -5.74 4.04 -17.64
N ARG A 111 -5.78 5.14 -18.37
CA ARG A 111 -4.81 5.45 -19.43
C ARG A 111 -3.37 5.59 -18.90
N LEU A 112 -3.19 6.00 -17.63
CA LEU A 112 -1.86 6.17 -17.04
C LEU A 112 -1.14 4.83 -16.80
N THR A 113 -1.88 3.73 -16.75
CA THR A 113 -1.36 2.39 -16.46
C THR A 113 -1.62 1.37 -17.57
N ALA A 114 -2.27 1.80 -18.68
CA ALA A 114 -2.53 0.93 -19.83
C ALA A 114 -1.21 0.41 -20.44
N PRO A 115 -1.20 -0.84 -20.96
CA PRO A 115 -2.28 -1.83 -20.99
C PRO A 115 -2.41 -2.67 -19.70
N ARG A 116 -1.72 -2.34 -18.63
CA ARG A 116 -1.59 -3.14 -17.38
C ARG A 116 -2.50 -2.67 -16.25
N THR A 117 -3.57 -1.94 -16.55
CA THR A 117 -4.41 -1.29 -15.54
C THR A 117 -4.99 -2.27 -14.50
N ALA A 118 -5.50 -3.43 -14.93
CA ALA A 118 -6.04 -4.41 -14.00
C ALA A 118 -4.97 -4.94 -13.02
N LEU A 119 -3.77 -5.22 -13.51
CA LEU A 119 -2.65 -5.64 -12.70
C LEU A 119 -2.18 -4.51 -11.77
N ALA A 120 -2.08 -3.28 -12.26
CA ALA A 120 -1.66 -2.12 -11.48
C ALA A 120 -2.61 -1.85 -10.30
N ILE A 121 -3.93 -1.99 -10.51
CA ILE A 121 -4.93 -1.90 -9.44
C ILE A 121 -4.68 -2.95 -8.36
N GLU A 122 -4.45 -4.19 -8.74
CA GLU A 122 -4.27 -5.27 -7.77
C GLU A 122 -2.93 -5.18 -7.03
N ILE A 123 -1.87 -4.74 -7.73
CA ILE A 123 -0.57 -4.47 -7.08
C ILE A 123 -0.74 -3.35 -6.05
N SER A 124 -1.35 -2.23 -6.41
CA SER A 124 -1.54 -1.11 -5.48
C SER A 124 -2.39 -1.50 -4.27
N ARG A 125 -3.41 -2.35 -4.43
CA ARG A 125 -4.19 -2.92 -3.31
C ARG A 125 -3.32 -3.77 -2.39
N PHE A 126 -2.48 -4.61 -2.96
CA PHE A 126 -1.62 -5.50 -2.18
C PHE A 126 -0.53 -4.72 -1.44
N GLU A 127 0.09 -3.72 -2.09
CA GLU A 127 1.11 -2.87 -1.46
C GLU A 127 0.50 -1.99 -0.37
N TRP A 128 -0.68 -1.40 -0.61
CA TRP A 128 -1.40 -0.68 0.43
C TRP A 128 -1.80 -1.57 1.62
N ALA A 129 -2.19 -2.82 1.37
CA ALA A 129 -2.51 -3.77 2.42
C ALA A 129 -1.31 -4.06 3.34
N GLN A 130 -0.08 -3.95 2.85
CA GLN A 130 1.12 -4.09 3.68
C GLN A 130 1.26 -2.92 4.65
N THR A 131 1.02 -1.68 4.21
CA THR A 131 1.00 -0.50 5.07
C THR A 131 -0.08 -0.61 6.13
N VAL A 132 -1.29 -1.03 5.74
CA VAL A 132 -2.40 -1.27 6.69
C VAL A 132 -2.03 -2.34 7.70
N ALA A 133 -1.41 -3.43 7.27
CA ALA A 133 -1.03 -4.52 8.17
C ALA A 133 0.06 -4.11 9.14
N PHE A 134 1.03 -3.30 8.71
CA PHE A 134 2.12 -2.83 9.56
C PHE A 134 1.64 -1.83 10.61
N ASP A 135 0.86 -0.84 10.22
CA ASP A 135 0.49 0.32 11.03
C ASP A 135 -0.92 0.26 11.62
N GLY A 136 -1.75 -0.70 11.20
CA GLY A 136 -3.14 -0.79 11.64
C GLY A 136 -3.29 -0.97 13.16
N GLU A 137 -4.39 -0.47 13.71
CA GLU A 137 -4.74 -0.71 15.11
C GLU A 137 -4.78 -2.20 15.43
N SER A 138 -4.52 -2.54 16.70
CA SER A 138 -4.78 -3.86 17.26
C SER A 138 -5.97 -3.79 18.21
N ARG A 139 -6.91 -4.71 18.05
CA ARG A 139 -8.05 -4.88 18.97
C ARG A 139 -7.86 -6.13 19.83
N GLN A 140 -8.62 -6.22 20.89
CA GLN A 140 -8.58 -7.38 21.75
C GLN A 140 -8.90 -8.66 20.96
N VAL A 141 -7.99 -9.61 21.00
CA VAL A 141 -8.15 -10.91 20.35
C VAL A 141 -9.22 -11.71 21.10
N VAL A 142 -10.05 -12.42 20.35
CA VAL A 142 -11.07 -13.30 20.94
C VAL A 142 -10.39 -14.51 21.58
N ALA A 143 -10.61 -14.72 22.87
CA ALA A 143 -10.16 -15.92 23.56
C ALA A 143 -11.12 -17.10 23.29
N ALA A 144 -10.58 -18.28 23.01
CA ALA A 144 -11.41 -19.47 22.77
C ALA A 144 -12.33 -19.79 23.98
N ALA A 145 -11.83 -19.54 25.19
CA ALA A 145 -12.61 -19.76 26.44
C ALA A 145 -13.85 -18.85 26.50
N SER A 146 -13.82 -17.63 25.92
CA SER A 146 -14.99 -16.74 25.95
C SER A 146 -16.14 -17.20 25.05
N LEU A 147 -15.90 -18.20 24.21
CA LEU A 147 -16.90 -18.77 23.29
C LEU A 147 -17.54 -20.04 23.81
N ALA A 148 -17.02 -20.59 24.91
CA ALA A 148 -17.53 -21.83 25.50
C ALA A 148 -19.01 -21.70 25.85
N GLY A 149 -19.84 -22.68 25.44
CA GLY A 149 -21.29 -22.68 25.69
C GLY A 149 -22.11 -21.73 24.79
N THR A 150 -21.50 -20.89 23.99
CA THR A 150 -22.23 -19.96 23.10
C THR A 150 -22.53 -20.62 21.76
N PRO A 151 -23.80 -20.74 21.34
CA PRO A 151 -24.13 -21.34 20.06
C PRO A 151 -23.60 -20.47 18.86
N PRO A 152 -23.14 -21.12 17.76
CA PRO A 152 -22.60 -20.42 16.61
C PRO A 152 -23.52 -19.36 15.98
N SER A 153 -24.83 -19.52 16.16
CA SER A 153 -25.85 -18.55 15.70
C SER A 153 -25.85 -17.22 16.45
N ARG A 154 -25.22 -17.17 17.63
CA ARG A 154 -25.07 -15.96 18.45
C ARG A 154 -23.67 -15.36 18.42
N ILE A 155 -22.66 -16.14 18.05
CA ILE A 155 -21.27 -15.67 17.97
C ILE A 155 -21.09 -14.73 16.78
N ARG A 156 -20.45 -13.59 17.02
CA ARG A 156 -20.04 -12.62 15.99
C ARG A 156 -18.61 -12.21 16.25
N PHE A 157 -17.77 -12.32 15.21
CA PHE A 157 -16.40 -11.84 15.22
C PHE A 157 -16.25 -10.58 14.38
N GLY A 158 -15.17 -9.81 14.64
CA GLY A 158 -14.56 -8.91 13.70
C GLY A 158 -13.23 -9.49 13.22
N LEU A 159 -12.72 -8.98 12.10
CA LEU A 159 -11.31 -9.14 11.76
C LEU A 159 -10.53 -7.98 12.38
N GLN A 160 -9.29 -8.26 12.76
CA GLN A 160 -8.38 -7.22 13.20
C GLN A 160 -8.26 -6.13 12.11
N PRO A 161 -8.17 -4.84 12.47
CA PRO A 161 -8.03 -3.74 11.50
C PRO A 161 -6.80 -3.87 10.60
N TYR A 162 -5.76 -4.56 11.07
CA TYR A 162 -4.54 -4.83 10.33
C TYR A 162 -4.62 -6.09 9.43
N VAL A 163 -5.77 -6.75 9.34
CA VAL A 163 -5.99 -7.90 8.47
C VAL A 163 -6.74 -7.46 7.22
N THR A 164 -6.13 -7.61 6.07
CA THR A 164 -6.73 -7.27 4.77
C THR A 164 -6.95 -8.52 3.95
N LEU A 165 -8.18 -8.71 3.47
CA LEU A 165 -8.57 -9.79 2.57
C LEU A 165 -8.52 -9.30 1.12
N LEU A 166 -7.82 -10.02 0.26
CA LEU A 166 -7.63 -9.67 -1.15
C LEU A 166 -8.07 -10.83 -2.06
N ASP A 167 -9.07 -10.59 -2.87
CA ASP A 167 -9.43 -11.42 -4.03
C ASP A 167 -8.73 -10.80 -5.25
N LEU A 168 -7.78 -11.51 -5.81
CA LEU A 168 -6.87 -11.05 -6.84
C LEU A 168 -6.98 -11.94 -8.08
N ARG A 169 -7.06 -11.31 -9.25
CA ARG A 169 -7.02 -11.99 -10.55
C ARG A 169 -5.62 -12.52 -10.90
N TYR A 170 -4.58 -11.87 -10.33
CA TYR A 170 -3.19 -12.20 -10.59
C TYR A 170 -2.51 -12.66 -9.29
N PRO A 171 -1.46 -13.51 -9.36
CA PRO A 171 -0.66 -13.89 -8.18
C PRO A 171 0.30 -12.75 -7.77
N VAL A 172 -0.28 -11.63 -7.35
CA VAL A 172 0.43 -10.38 -7.03
C VAL A 172 1.37 -10.56 -5.85
N ASP A 173 0.99 -11.36 -4.87
CA ASP A 173 1.82 -11.71 -3.71
C ASP A 173 3.19 -12.27 -4.14
N THR A 174 3.18 -13.26 -5.03
CA THR A 174 4.41 -13.86 -5.56
C THR A 174 5.20 -12.86 -6.40
N TYR A 175 4.50 -12.08 -7.22
CA TYR A 175 5.13 -11.07 -8.08
C TYR A 175 5.86 -10.00 -7.26
N VAL A 176 5.17 -9.35 -6.32
CA VAL A 176 5.75 -8.29 -5.49
C VAL A 176 6.89 -8.82 -4.63
N MET A 177 6.76 -10.03 -4.08
CA MET A 177 7.85 -10.66 -3.33
C MET A 177 9.07 -10.96 -4.19
N SER A 178 8.90 -11.33 -5.45
CA SER A 178 10.03 -11.54 -6.38
C SER A 178 10.75 -10.22 -6.72
N VAL A 179 9.99 -9.11 -6.84
CA VAL A 179 10.56 -7.77 -7.00
C VAL A 179 11.39 -7.38 -5.77
N LYS A 180 10.82 -7.48 -4.56
CA LYS A 180 11.49 -7.12 -3.31
C LYS A 180 12.77 -7.93 -3.06
N ARG A 181 12.74 -9.24 -3.32
CA ARG A 181 13.95 -10.09 -3.22
C ARG A 181 15.05 -9.65 -4.18
N ARG A 182 14.68 -9.34 -5.41
CA ARG A 182 15.64 -8.83 -6.41
C ARG A 182 16.26 -7.51 -5.96
N ASP A 183 15.46 -6.58 -5.46
CA ASP A 183 15.95 -5.27 -5.04
C ASP A 183 16.85 -5.37 -3.81
N ALA A 184 16.55 -6.28 -2.87
CA ALA A 184 17.43 -6.60 -1.75
C ALA A 184 18.79 -7.17 -2.23
N MET A 185 18.79 -8.15 -3.16
CA MET A 185 20.01 -8.69 -3.75
C MET A 185 20.86 -7.62 -4.46
N ARG A 186 20.23 -6.66 -5.13
CA ARG A 186 20.93 -5.54 -5.77
C ARG A 186 21.57 -4.61 -4.76
N SER A 187 20.88 -4.31 -3.67
CA SER A 187 21.38 -3.47 -2.60
C SER A 187 22.59 -4.13 -1.90
N GLU A 188 22.51 -5.42 -1.61
CA GLU A 188 23.63 -6.17 -1.05
C GLU A 188 24.84 -6.18 -1.99
N ALA A 189 24.62 -6.41 -3.29
CA ALA A 189 25.69 -6.43 -4.28
C ALA A 189 26.37 -5.06 -4.45
N SER A 190 25.62 -3.96 -4.33
CA SER A 190 26.19 -2.60 -4.45
C SER A 190 27.03 -2.17 -3.24
N ASN A 191 26.88 -2.86 -2.11
CA ASN A 191 27.66 -2.62 -0.89
C ASN A 191 28.95 -3.46 -0.82
N THR A 192 29.23 -4.29 -1.84
CA THR A 192 30.44 -5.12 -1.89
C THR A 192 31.57 -4.34 -2.59
N PRO A 193 32.82 -4.31 -2.04
CA PRO A 193 33.93 -3.55 -2.65
C PRO A 193 34.36 -4.03 -4.02
N ASP A 194 33.97 -5.22 -4.43
CA ASP A 194 34.40 -5.84 -5.70
C ASP A 194 33.35 -5.61 -6.80
N SER A 195 33.44 -4.44 -7.45
CA SER A 195 32.54 -4.02 -8.52
C SER A 195 32.56 -4.88 -9.79
N GLN A 196 33.53 -5.78 -9.93
CA GLN A 196 33.66 -6.66 -11.11
C GLN A 196 32.66 -7.81 -11.14
N VAL A 197 32.10 -8.21 -9.99
CA VAL A 197 31.13 -9.31 -9.90
C VAL A 197 29.69 -8.86 -10.27
N VAL A 198 29.41 -7.58 -10.13
CA VAL A 198 28.03 -7.03 -10.29
C VAL A 198 27.58 -6.95 -11.76
N HIS A 199 28.52 -6.86 -12.71
CA HIS A 199 28.18 -6.73 -14.14
C HIS A 199 27.72 -8.03 -14.82
N ARG A 200 27.88 -9.20 -14.20
CA ARG A 200 27.57 -10.49 -14.84
C ARG A 200 26.13 -11.00 -14.66
N HIS A 201 25.37 -10.43 -13.74
CA HIS A 201 23.97 -10.80 -13.58
C HIS A 201 23.11 -9.55 -13.60
N ALA A 202 22.80 -9.05 -14.79
CA ALA A 202 21.65 -8.15 -14.97
C ALA A 202 20.41 -8.95 -14.49
N VAL A 203 20.07 -8.81 -13.21
CA VAL A 203 18.93 -9.51 -12.62
C VAL A 203 17.69 -9.04 -13.37
N ARG A 204 17.21 -9.86 -14.33
CA ARG A 204 16.05 -9.54 -15.18
C ARG A 204 14.87 -9.16 -14.28
N ARG A 205 14.13 -8.13 -14.69
CA ARG A 205 12.86 -7.80 -14.03
C ARG A 205 11.98 -9.05 -14.00
N PRO A 206 11.28 -9.32 -12.89
CA PRO A 206 10.35 -10.44 -12.84
C PRO A 206 9.36 -10.34 -14.00
N PRO A 207 9.04 -11.45 -14.68
CA PRO A 207 8.04 -11.43 -15.74
C PRO A 207 6.68 -11.02 -15.19
N ILE A 208 5.92 -10.31 -16.02
CA ILE A 208 4.54 -9.95 -15.67
C ILE A 208 3.72 -11.21 -15.44
N PRO A 209 3.02 -11.34 -14.31
CA PRO A 209 2.30 -12.55 -13.98
C PRO A 209 1.11 -12.78 -14.92
N LYS A 210 0.90 -14.03 -15.30
CA LYS A 210 -0.32 -14.45 -16.00
C LYS A 210 -1.50 -14.44 -15.01
N ALA A 211 -2.71 -14.22 -15.53
CA ALA A 211 -3.93 -14.27 -14.73
C ALA A 211 -4.10 -15.67 -14.08
N SER A 212 -4.18 -15.68 -12.76
CA SER A 212 -4.44 -16.88 -11.94
C SER A 212 -5.04 -16.41 -10.62
N ARG A 213 -6.35 -16.59 -10.45
CA ARG A 213 -7.08 -16.07 -9.29
C ARG A 213 -6.51 -16.59 -7.99
N THR A 214 -6.25 -15.68 -7.07
CA THR A 214 -5.62 -15.96 -5.77
C THR A 214 -6.37 -15.23 -4.66
N PHE A 215 -6.58 -15.91 -3.54
CA PHE A 215 -7.17 -15.31 -2.34
C PHE A 215 -6.06 -15.18 -1.30
N VAL A 216 -5.77 -13.94 -0.91
CA VAL A 216 -4.63 -13.63 -0.04
C VAL A 216 -5.10 -12.85 1.18
N VAL A 217 -4.58 -13.20 2.34
CA VAL A 217 -4.65 -12.39 3.55
C VAL A 217 -3.30 -11.73 3.76
N VAL A 218 -3.30 -10.41 3.92
CA VAL A 218 -2.14 -9.65 4.40
C VAL A 218 -2.39 -9.33 5.87
N HIS A 219 -1.43 -9.66 6.71
CA HIS A 219 -1.54 -9.44 8.16
C HIS A 219 -0.18 -9.26 8.80
N ARG A 220 -0.15 -8.88 10.07
CA ARG A 220 1.05 -8.93 10.89
C ARG A 220 0.92 -9.96 12.01
N LEU A 221 2.06 -10.47 12.42
CA LEU A 221 2.24 -11.25 13.64
C LEU A 221 3.57 -10.83 14.27
N GLU A 222 3.59 -10.47 15.55
CA GLU A 222 4.80 -10.03 16.27
C GLU A 222 5.58 -8.93 15.51
N ASN A 223 4.88 -7.92 15.02
CA ASN A 223 5.43 -6.81 14.22
C ASN A 223 6.11 -7.21 12.90
N ARG A 224 5.86 -8.42 12.41
CA ARG A 224 6.31 -8.88 11.09
C ARG A 224 5.13 -9.02 10.14
N LEU A 225 5.34 -8.66 8.88
CA LEU A 225 4.34 -8.80 7.81
C LEU A 225 4.32 -10.23 7.29
N PHE A 226 3.13 -10.76 7.13
CA PHE A 226 2.89 -12.08 6.55
C PHE A 226 1.81 -12.03 5.48
N TYR A 227 1.93 -12.92 4.52
CA TYR A 227 0.94 -13.16 3.46
C TYR A 227 0.56 -14.63 3.49
N LYS A 228 -0.74 -14.90 3.52
CA LYS A 228 -1.23 -16.27 3.52
C LYS A 228 -2.25 -16.44 2.42
N ARG A 229 -2.02 -17.41 1.53
CA ARG A 229 -3.03 -17.84 0.56
C ARG A 229 -4.08 -18.67 1.26
N LEU A 230 -5.32 -18.47 0.84
CA LEU A 230 -6.48 -19.17 1.37
C LEU A 230 -7.18 -19.98 0.28
N ASP A 231 -7.84 -21.06 0.72
CA ASP A 231 -8.85 -21.72 -0.09
C ASP A 231 -10.03 -20.76 -0.33
N PRO A 232 -10.69 -20.82 -1.50
CA PRO A 232 -11.82 -19.93 -1.82
C PRO A 232 -12.94 -19.98 -0.75
N GLU A 233 -13.18 -21.15 -0.19
CA GLU A 233 -14.18 -21.38 0.87
C GLU A 233 -13.80 -20.65 2.17
N ALA A 234 -12.55 -20.79 2.60
CA ALA A 234 -12.00 -20.12 3.77
C ALA A 234 -12.06 -18.60 3.62
N PHE A 235 -11.74 -18.08 2.41
CA PHE A 235 -11.83 -16.67 2.09
C PHE A 235 -13.26 -16.14 2.24
N ARG A 236 -14.25 -16.83 1.66
CA ARG A 236 -15.67 -16.43 1.77
C ARG A 236 -16.17 -16.40 3.23
N ILE A 237 -15.71 -17.34 4.05
CA ILE A 237 -16.05 -17.36 5.48
C ILE A 237 -15.47 -16.12 6.19
N LEU A 238 -14.17 -15.82 5.98
CA LEU A 238 -13.54 -14.64 6.57
C LEU A 238 -14.16 -13.34 6.07
N GLU A 239 -14.47 -13.26 4.79
CA GLU A 239 -15.16 -12.10 4.22
C GLU A 239 -16.56 -11.91 4.83
N ALA A 240 -17.31 -12.97 5.05
CA ALA A 240 -18.59 -12.89 5.73
C ALA A 240 -18.42 -12.43 7.20
N LEU A 241 -17.42 -12.98 7.92
CA LEU A 241 -17.10 -12.53 9.28
C LEU A 241 -16.72 -11.05 9.34
N SER A 242 -15.94 -10.55 8.37
CA SER A 242 -15.57 -9.13 8.33
C SER A 242 -16.79 -8.20 8.23
N ARG A 243 -17.83 -8.65 7.53
CA ARG A 243 -19.14 -7.94 7.45
C ARG A 243 -19.97 -8.06 8.74
N GLY A 244 -19.56 -8.93 9.69
CA GLY A 244 -20.16 -9.09 11.00
C GLY A 244 -21.41 -9.94 11.05
N VAL A 245 -21.59 -10.82 10.11
CA VAL A 245 -22.62 -11.84 10.22
C VAL A 245 -22.27 -12.83 11.35
N THR A 246 -23.24 -13.62 11.79
CA THR A 246 -23.00 -14.65 12.82
C THR A 246 -22.08 -15.74 12.27
N LEU A 247 -21.38 -16.44 13.18
CA LEU A 247 -20.50 -17.55 12.84
C LEU A 247 -21.22 -18.62 11.98
N SER A 248 -22.44 -18.97 12.33
CA SER A 248 -23.26 -19.91 11.57
C SER A 248 -23.46 -19.45 10.12
N ARG A 249 -23.88 -18.19 9.92
CA ARG A 249 -24.05 -17.63 8.56
C ARG A 249 -22.74 -17.52 7.79
N ALA A 250 -21.65 -17.18 8.47
CA ALA A 250 -20.34 -17.11 7.83
C ALA A 250 -19.90 -18.50 7.33
N ILE A 251 -20.06 -19.54 8.14
CA ILE A 251 -19.75 -20.93 7.73
C ILE A 251 -20.59 -21.34 6.51
N SER A 252 -21.89 -21.01 6.48
CA SER A 252 -22.75 -21.25 5.33
C SER A 252 -22.28 -20.53 4.06
N ALA A 253 -21.68 -19.32 4.18
CA ALA A 253 -21.10 -18.58 3.05
C ALA A 253 -19.91 -19.31 2.42
N GLY A 254 -19.23 -20.20 3.13
CA GLY A 254 -18.19 -21.07 2.57
C GLY A 254 -18.69 -22.00 1.46
N GLY A 255 -19.96 -22.35 1.51
CA GLY A 255 -20.63 -23.21 0.52
C GLY A 255 -20.77 -24.67 0.96
N PRO A 256 -21.51 -25.49 0.16
CA PRO A 256 -21.94 -26.83 0.56
C PRO A 256 -20.80 -27.87 0.64
N LYS A 257 -19.66 -27.58 0.02
CA LYS A 257 -18.49 -28.49 0.03
C LYS A 257 -17.64 -28.40 1.29
N VAL A 258 -17.92 -27.43 2.17
CA VAL A 258 -17.13 -27.19 3.39
C VAL A 258 -17.44 -28.26 4.43
N ARG A 259 -16.40 -28.99 4.84
CA ARG A 259 -16.52 -30.03 5.87
C ARG A 259 -16.27 -29.43 7.27
N PRO A 260 -16.97 -29.92 8.32
CA PRO A 260 -16.76 -29.42 9.69
C PRO A 260 -15.30 -29.47 10.17
N ALA A 261 -14.55 -30.50 9.80
CA ALA A 261 -13.13 -30.65 10.14
C ALA A 261 -12.27 -29.55 9.51
N GLN A 262 -12.57 -29.12 8.26
CA GLN A 262 -11.88 -28.02 7.60
C GLN A 262 -12.16 -26.69 8.32
N VAL A 263 -13.41 -26.43 8.68
CA VAL A 263 -13.81 -25.25 9.46
C VAL A 263 -13.03 -25.20 10.75
N LYS A 264 -12.99 -26.29 11.52
CA LYS A 264 -12.24 -26.39 12.77
C LYS A 264 -10.76 -26.07 12.56
N LYS A 265 -10.12 -26.61 11.50
CA LYS A 265 -8.71 -26.34 11.16
C LYS A 265 -8.47 -24.88 10.82
N TRP A 266 -9.33 -24.27 9.99
CA TRP A 266 -9.20 -22.86 9.63
C TRP A 266 -9.36 -21.95 10.84
N PHE A 267 -10.40 -22.17 11.67
CA PHE A 267 -10.62 -21.36 12.86
C PHE A 267 -9.47 -21.51 13.87
N ALA A 268 -8.95 -22.71 14.09
CA ALA A 268 -7.76 -22.90 14.92
C ALA A 268 -6.57 -22.07 14.41
N THR A 269 -6.35 -22.06 13.09
CA THR A 269 -5.29 -21.25 12.49
C THR A 269 -5.55 -19.74 12.66
N TRP A 270 -6.77 -19.25 12.41
CA TRP A 270 -7.11 -17.83 12.50
C TRP A 270 -7.04 -17.31 13.93
N MET A 271 -7.41 -18.14 14.90
CA MET A 271 -7.28 -17.84 16.34
C MET A 271 -5.80 -17.77 16.74
N ALA A 272 -4.99 -18.76 16.34
CA ALA A 272 -3.56 -18.77 16.61
C ALA A 272 -2.80 -17.58 15.99
N LEU A 273 -3.25 -17.12 14.81
CA LEU A 273 -2.71 -15.92 14.14
C LEU A 273 -3.30 -14.60 14.68
N GLY A 274 -4.24 -14.67 15.63
CA GLY A 274 -4.87 -13.49 16.21
C GLY A 274 -5.70 -12.66 15.24
N TRP A 275 -6.24 -13.27 14.16
CA TRP A 275 -6.99 -12.52 13.14
C TRP A 275 -8.39 -12.09 13.60
N LEU A 276 -8.97 -12.82 14.56
CA LEU A 276 -10.32 -12.58 15.04
C LEU A 276 -10.29 -11.69 16.29
N CYS A 277 -11.09 -10.64 16.27
CA CYS A 277 -11.23 -9.72 17.38
C CYS A 277 -12.68 -9.57 17.82
N ASP A 278 -12.88 -9.12 19.05
CA ASP A 278 -14.18 -8.68 19.50
C ASP A 278 -14.60 -7.44 18.68
N ARG A 279 -15.83 -7.43 18.19
CA ARG A 279 -16.36 -6.32 17.42
C ARG A 279 -16.53 -5.05 18.25
N GLY A 280 -16.38 -5.13 19.55
CA GLY A 280 -16.73 -4.04 20.45
C GLY A 280 -18.20 -3.69 20.24
N ASN A 281 -19.05 -4.03 21.15
CA ASN A 281 -20.44 -3.55 21.13
C ASN A 281 -20.36 -2.01 21.12
N LYS A 282 -20.55 -1.36 19.97
CA LYS A 282 -20.81 0.08 19.96
C LYS A 282 -22.08 0.27 20.78
N ARG A 283 -21.95 0.37 22.09
CA ARG A 283 -23.01 0.94 22.91
C ARG A 283 -23.34 2.28 22.27
N ARG A 284 -24.49 2.36 21.62
CA ARG A 284 -25.11 3.64 21.30
C ARG A 284 -25.15 4.42 22.62
N ARG A 285 -24.31 5.41 22.74
CA ARG A 285 -24.53 6.52 23.66
C ARG A 285 -25.37 7.55 22.94
#